data_5ba2b26b8e7b5da607625dbec91ce46d
#
_entry.id   5ba2b26b8e7b5da607625dbec91ce46d
#
_cell.length_a   1.000
_cell.length_b   1.000
_cell.length_c   1.000
_cell.angle_alpha   90.00
_cell.angle_beta   90.00
_cell.angle_gamma   90.00
#
_symmetry.space_group_name_H-M   'P 1'
#
loop_
_entity.id
_entity.type
_entity.pdbx_description
1 polymer ?
#
loop_
_entity_poly.entity_id
_entity_poly.type
_entity_poly.pdbx_seq_one_letter_code
_entity_poly.pdbx_strand_id
1 'polypeptide(L)'
;IIMELSIDELLKGKATIIKGKEYFSTEAYVTPFLERMSKFTSDFRVQAKLPDQISITKKEDLNLEDTVFNRVWIQAVMPEEYSFNNHQEVIGMVYGLDTRKPVAKIYRGALNMACLNLCVFNPSFLNAQELEPEKPINFKCIQPLMEQTSDIKDWLDRLSEAEVPYEEGVINENLGSWVRGALISSYDTGYGKVKLATSTAIDAYKLLYEKNDSPYFVNPGQPTTMFNVYNAFTELISNADTRDIMNKAEKTLLLRNILHLS
;
A
#
# COMPACT_ATOMS: atom_id res chain seq x y z
N ILE A 1 14.21 8.37 6.04
CA ILE A 1 13.58 7.73 7.23
C ILE A 1 12.09 7.86 7.09
N ILE A 2 11.34 6.77 7.31
CA ILE A 2 9.89 6.82 7.49
C ILE A 2 9.59 6.74 8.98
N MET A 3 8.62 7.52 9.39
CA MET A 3 8.19 7.62 10.78
C MET A 3 6.69 7.37 10.87
N GLU A 4 6.28 6.67 11.91
CA GLU A 4 4.89 6.66 12.34
C GLU A 4 4.61 7.90 13.16
N LEU A 5 3.53 8.60 12.81
CA LEU A 5 3.12 9.85 13.43
C LEU A 5 1.68 9.76 13.92
N SER A 6 1.35 10.53 14.94
CA SER A 6 -0.04 10.88 15.20
C SER A 6 -0.53 11.91 14.17
N ILE A 7 -1.84 12.08 14.05
CA ILE A 7 -2.40 13.11 13.18
C ILE A 7 -1.95 14.50 13.61
N ASP A 8 -1.96 14.79 14.90
CA ASP A 8 -1.53 16.10 15.44
C ASP A 8 -0.07 16.41 15.13
N GLU A 9 0.79 15.39 15.14
CA GLU A 9 2.20 15.55 14.75
C GLU A 9 2.34 15.82 13.25
N LEU A 10 1.56 15.10 12.43
CA LEU A 10 1.57 15.25 10.97
C LEU A 10 1.13 16.66 10.54
N LEU A 11 0.08 17.19 11.16
CA LEU A 11 -0.51 18.49 10.80
C LEU A 11 0.43 19.67 11.09
N LYS A 12 1.49 19.49 11.90
CA LYS A 12 2.52 20.50 12.13
C LYS A 12 3.46 20.69 10.95
N GLY A 13 3.48 19.78 9.98
CA GLY A 13 4.38 19.83 8.83
C GLY A 13 4.13 21.03 7.91
N LYS A 14 5.21 21.67 7.50
CA LYS A 14 5.20 22.88 6.66
C LYS A 14 5.00 22.59 5.17
N ALA A 15 4.72 23.65 4.42
CA ALA A 15 4.74 23.64 2.97
C ALA A 15 6.16 23.43 2.44
N THR A 16 6.27 22.85 1.24
CA THR A 16 7.55 22.68 0.55
C THR A 16 7.60 23.49 -0.72
N ILE A 17 8.81 23.86 -1.13
CA ILE A 17 9.06 24.57 -2.40
C ILE A 17 9.73 23.59 -3.36
N ILE A 18 9.10 23.34 -4.51
CA ILE A 18 9.64 22.50 -5.58
C ILE A 18 9.78 23.33 -6.83
N LYS A 19 11.00 23.41 -7.37
CA LYS A 19 11.30 24.20 -8.59
C LYS A 19 10.78 25.64 -8.52
N GLY A 20 10.91 26.27 -7.34
CA GLY A 20 10.48 27.65 -7.12
C GLY A 20 8.98 27.86 -6.94
N LYS A 21 8.19 26.78 -6.87
CA LYS A 21 6.76 26.85 -6.58
C LYS A 21 6.50 26.32 -5.17
N GLU A 22 5.70 27.04 -4.40
CA GLU A 22 5.28 26.65 -3.08
C GLU A 22 4.06 25.74 -3.19
N TYR A 23 4.14 24.58 -2.54
CA TYR A 23 3.04 23.64 -2.40
C TYR A 23 2.36 23.84 -1.06
N PHE A 24 1.11 23.40 -0.95
CA PHE A 24 0.35 23.52 0.28
C PHE A 24 1.05 22.86 1.48
N SER A 25 0.77 23.37 2.67
CA SER A 25 1.18 22.74 3.91
C SER A 25 0.57 21.33 4.03
N THR A 26 1.19 20.50 4.88
CA THR A 26 0.66 19.18 5.20
C THR A 26 -0.78 19.27 5.70
N GLU A 27 -1.10 20.25 6.54
CA GLU A 27 -2.46 20.50 7.02
C GLU A 27 -3.45 20.71 5.87
N ALA A 28 -3.12 21.56 4.90
CA ALA A 28 -4.00 21.85 3.76
C ALA A 28 -4.27 20.63 2.86
N TYR A 29 -3.33 19.69 2.75
CA TYR A 29 -3.53 18.45 2.01
C TYR A 29 -4.29 17.38 2.82
N VAL A 30 -4.07 17.31 4.12
CA VAL A 30 -4.53 16.22 4.99
C VAL A 30 -5.90 16.50 5.60
N THR A 31 -6.16 17.72 6.07
CA THR A 31 -7.41 18.06 6.75
C THR A 31 -8.67 17.72 5.95
N PRO A 32 -8.75 18.00 4.63
CA PRO A 32 -9.95 17.66 3.87
C PRO A 32 -10.20 16.14 3.75
N PHE A 33 -9.16 15.33 3.80
CA PHE A 33 -9.29 13.86 3.87
C PHE A 33 -9.81 13.43 5.23
N LEU A 34 -9.21 13.94 6.32
CA LEU A 34 -9.61 13.61 7.69
C LEU A 34 -11.06 14.00 7.96
N GLU A 35 -11.49 15.21 7.56
CA GLU A 35 -12.87 15.67 7.70
C GLU A 35 -13.90 14.76 7.03
N ARG A 36 -13.53 14.16 5.88
CA ARG A 36 -14.41 13.20 5.20
C ARG A 36 -14.44 11.86 5.91
N MET A 37 -13.28 11.37 6.31
CA MET A 37 -13.15 10.04 6.89
C MET A 37 -13.58 9.99 8.36
N SER A 38 -13.46 11.07 9.10
CA SER A 38 -13.92 11.16 10.52
C SER A 38 -15.42 10.92 10.71
N LYS A 39 -16.21 10.97 9.64
CA LYS A 39 -17.62 10.59 9.64
C LYS A 39 -17.84 9.08 9.75
N PHE A 40 -16.83 8.29 9.42
CA PHE A 40 -16.89 6.83 9.35
C PHE A 40 -16.00 6.17 10.41
N THR A 41 -14.88 6.76 10.75
CA THR A 41 -13.91 6.18 11.69
C THR A 41 -13.10 7.24 12.41
N SER A 42 -12.59 6.89 13.59
CA SER A 42 -11.58 7.66 14.33
C SER A 42 -10.21 6.96 14.32
N ASP A 43 -10.11 5.77 13.72
CA ASP A 43 -8.86 5.00 13.63
C ASP A 43 -8.09 5.39 12.35
N PHE A 44 -7.01 6.13 12.54
CA PHE A 44 -6.13 6.56 11.46
C PHE A 44 -4.71 6.09 11.71
N ARG A 45 -4.12 5.49 10.68
CA ARG A 45 -2.69 5.14 10.66
C ARG A 45 -1.96 6.09 9.75
N VAL A 46 -0.85 6.63 10.24
CA VAL A 46 -0.11 7.68 9.56
C VAL A 46 1.36 7.32 9.49
N GLN A 47 1.92 7.40 8.29
CA GLN A 47 3.35 7.33 8.06
C GLN A 47 3.79 8.52 7.22
N ALA A 48 4.95 9.08 7.52
CA ALA A 48 5.53 10.16 6.75
C ALA A 48 7.02 9.94 6.51
N LYS A 49 7.49 10.32 5.32
CA LYS A 49 8.89 10.29 4.96
C LYS A 49 9.48 11.69 5.06
N LEU A 50 10.59 11.79 5.80
CA LEU A 50 11.43 12.97 5.86
C LEU A 50 12.30 13.11 4.59
N PRO A 51 12.72 14.33 4.24
CA PRO A 51 13.75 14.55 3.25
C PRO A 51 15.02 13.75 3.58
N ASP A 52 15.67 13.20 2.55
CA ASP A 52 16.87 12.37 2.71
C ASP A 52 18.07 13.12 3.33
N GLN A 53 18.01 14.46 3.33
CA GLN A 53 19.01 15.32 3.92
C GLN A 53 18.92 15.45 5.45
N ILE A 54 17.80 15.04 6.03
CA ILE A 54 17.58 15.08 7.48
C ILE A 54 18.12 13.79 8.09
N SER A 55 19.25 13.90 8.79
CA SER A 55 19.84 12.78 9.53
C SER A 55 19.39 12.85 10.99
N ILE A 56 18.25 12.18 11.28
CA ILE A 56 17.76 12.03 12.66
C ILE A 56 17.73 10.54 12.97
N THR A 57 18.13 10.20 14.20
CA THR A 57 18.11 8.83 14.67
C THR A 57 16.86 8.50 15.49
N LYS A 58 16.21 9.51 16.05
CA LYS A 58 15.01 9.35 16.88
C LYS A 58 13.97 10.41 16.52
N LYS A 59 12.69 10.04 16.65
CA LYS A 59 11.54 10.92 16.41
C LYS A 59 11.53 12.13 17.33
N GLU A 60 11.96 11.96 18.58
CA GLU A 60 12.00 12.99 19.62
C GLU A 60 12.96 14.14 19.27
N ASP A 61 13.94 13.88 18.40
CA ASP A 61 14.91 14.89 17.96
C ASP A 61 14.36 15.76 16.81
N LEU A 62 13.13 15.50 16.33
CA LEU A 62 12.51 16.20 15.22
C LEU A 62 11.75 17.43 15.67
N ASN A 63 12.13 18.60 15.17
CA ASN A 63 11.28 19.79 15.29
C ASN A 63 10.17 19.72 14.21
N LEU A 64 9.00 19.23 14.61
CA LEU A 64 7.86 19.02 13.71
C LEU A 64 7.40 20.34 13.07
N GLU A 65 7.50 21.46 13.78
CA GLU A 65 7.07 22.77 13.28
C GLU A 65 7.96 23.31 12.15
N ASP A 66 9.19 22.80 12.07
CA ASP A 66 10.14 23.15 11.00
C ASP A 66 10.30 22.05 9.94
N THR A 67 9.51 20.99 10.05
CA THR A 67 9.65 19.80 9.20
C THR A 67 8.75 19.89 7.99
N VAL A 68 9.32 19.53 6.83
CA VAL A 68 8.60 19.28 5.59
C VAL A 68 8.52 17.76 5.37
N PHE A 69 7.31 17.23 5.23
CA PHE A 69 7.13 15.82 4.88
C PHE A 69 7.06 15.67 3.36
N ASN A 70 8.03 14.97 2.79
CA ASN A 70 8.09 14.77 1.34
C ASN A 70 7.09 13.73 0.84
N ARG A 71 6.76 12.76 1.66
CA ARG A 71 5.76 11.72 1.38
C ARG A 71 4.94 11.44 2.61
N VAL A 72 3.64 11.36 2.43
CA VAL A 72 2.69 11.09 3.52
C VAL A 72 1.76 9.97 3.10
N TRP A 73 1.52 9.06 4.00
CA TRP A 73 0.60 7.95 3.85
C TRP A 73 -0.35 7.91 5.04
N ILE A 74 -1.64 8.00 4.77
CA ILE A 74 -2.70 7.98 5.77
C ILE A 74 -3.68 6.89 5.39
N GLN A 75 -4.08 6.07 6.35
CA GLN A 75 -5.14 5.08 6.23
C GLN A 75 -6.20 5.35 7.27
N ALA A 76 -7.43 5.56 6.83
CA ALA A 76 -8.61 5.50 7.65
C ALA A 76 -9.05 4.04 7.73
N VAL A 77 -8.92 3.44 8.91
CA VAL A 77 -9.31 2.04 9.15
C VAL A 77 -10.80 2.02 9.46
N MET A 78 -11.57 1.31 8.64
CA MET A 78 -13.02 1.30 8.77
C MET A 78 -13.45 0.51 10.02
N PRO A 79 -14.65 0.76 10.58
CA PRO A 79 -15.15 0.05 11.74
C PRO A 79 -15.19 -1.48 11.55
N GLU A 80 -15.24 -2.23 12.66
CA GLU A 80 -15.17 -3.69 12.69
C GLU A 80 -16.29 -4.37 11.84
N GLU A 81 -17.41 -3.72 11.65
CA GLU A 81 -18.50 -4.18 10.77
C GLU A 81 -18.08 -4.34 9.30
N TYR A 82 -16.96 -3.71 8.91
CA TYR A 82 -16.30 -3.86 7.60
C TYR A 82 -15.12 -4.83 7.65
N SER A 83 -15.00 -5.63 8.70
CA SER A 83 -13.93 -6.61 8.84
C SER A 83 -14.36 -8.00 8.37
N PHE A 84 -13.42 -8.77 7.82
CA PHE A 84 -13.61 -10.14 7.34
C PHE A 84 -12.28 -10.90 7.33
N ASN A 85 -12.27 -12.12 7.83
CA ASN A 85 -11.11 -13.01 7.81
C ASN A 85 -9.78 -12.34 8.24
N ASN A 86 -9.78 -11.66 9.40
CA ASN A 86 -8.65 -10.86 9.91
C ASN A 86 -8.23 -9.68 9.00
N HIS A 87 -9.04 -9.31 8.02
CA HIS A 87 -8.85 -8.11 7.21
C HIS A 87 -9.87 -7.07 7.60
N GLN A 88 -9.42 -5.84 7.65
CA GLN A 88 -10.24 -4.67 7.88
C GLN A 88 -10.15 -3.74 6.68
N GLU A 89 -11.30 -3.25 6.25
CA GLU A 89 -11.35 -2.34 5.12
C GLU A 89 -10.69 -1.01 5.46
N VAL A 90 -10.00 -0.43 4.48
CA VAL A 90 -9.33 0.87 4.62
C VAL A 90 -9.61 1.76 3.42
N ILE A 91 -9.76 3.05 3.69
CA ILE A 91 -9.62 4.10 2.68
C ILE A 91 -8.31 4.81 2.96
N GLY A 92 -7.42 4.84 2.00
CA GLY A 92 -6.11 5.43 2.16
C GLY A 92 -5.87 6.60 1.21
N MET A 93 -4.98 7.47 1.65
CA MET A 93 -4.39 8.50 0.84
C MET A 93 -2.87 8.43 0.97
N VAL A 94 -2.17 8.52 -0.15
CA VAL A 94 -0.73 8.74 -0.17
C VAL A 94 -0.41 9.87 -1.12
N TYR A 95 0.47 10.79 -0.71
CA TYR A 95 0.99 11.80 -1.61
C TYR A 95 2.51 11.93 -1.49
N GLY A 96 3.14 12.36 -2.57
CA GLY A 96 4.57 12.59 -2.64
C GLY A 96 4.90 13.86 -3.40
N LEU A 97 5.75 14.68 -2.79
CA LEU A 97 6.22 15.95 -3.33
C LEU A 97 7.63 15.85 -3.93
N ASP A 98 8.41 14.86 -3.52
CA ASP A 98 9.79 14.60 -3.97
C ASP A 98 9.88 13.69 -5.21
N THR A 99 8.76 13.36 -5.80
CA THR A 99 8.69 12.54 -7.01
C THR A 99 8.93 13.38 -8.27
N ARG A 100 9.28 12.73 -9.38
CA ARG A 100 9.47 13.42 -10.68
C ARG A 100 8.25 14.25 -11.07
N LYS A 101 7.07 13.73 -10.79
CA LYS A 101 5.78 14.43 -10.88
C LYS A 101 5.12 14.27 -9.51
N PRO A 102 4.91 15.36 -8.76
CA PRO A 102 4.17 15.31 -7.52
C PRO A 102 2.78 14.71 -7.74
N VAL A 103 2.40 13.73 -6.94
CA VAL A 103 1.16 12.97 -7.13
C VAL A 103 0.51 12.62 -5.81
N ALA A 104 -0.82 12.67 -5.77
CA ALA A 104 -1.62 12.06 -4.72
C ALA A 104 -2.40 10.87 -5.27
N LYS A 105 -2.56 9.85 -4.43
CA LYS A 105 -3.34 8.66 -4.74
C LYS A 105 -4.30 8.40 -3.59
N ILE A 106 -5.56 8.14 -3.93
CA ILE A 106 -6.60 7.76 -2.99
C ILE A 106 -7.02 6.35 -3.38
N TYR A 107 -7.10 5.45 -2.42
CA TYR A 107 -7.43 4.06 -2.68
C TYR A 107 -8.38 3.49 -1.63
N ARG A 108 -9.09 2.45 -2.00
CA ARG A 108 -9.82 1.54 -1.13
C ARG A 108 -9.14 0.18 -1.14
N GLY A 109 -9.02 -0.44 0.01
CA GLY A 109 -8.36 -1.73 0.12
C GLY A 109 -8.72 -2.45 1.40
N ALA A 110 -8.04 -3.55 1.66
CA ALA A 110 -8.09 -4.28 2.91
C ALA A 110 -6.72 -4.29 3.57
N LEU A 111 -6.70 -4.19 4.88
CA LEU A 111 -5.53 -4.29 5.71
C LEU A 111 -5.59 -5.59 6.50
N ASN A 112 -4.63 -6.48 6.32
CA ASN A 112 -4.51 -7.65 7.16
C ASN A 112 -4.08 -7.22 8.56
N MET A 113 -4.91 -7.45 9.55
CA MET A 113 -4.70 -6.96 10.92
C MET A 113 -3.58 -7.69 11.65
N ALA A 114 -3.19 -8.87 11.20
CA ALA A 114 -2.10 -9.64 11.81
C ALA A 114 -0.71 -9.11 11.39
N CYS A 115 -0.56 -8.69 10.13
CA CYS A 115 0.73 -8.27 9.56
C CYS A 115 0.70 -6.86 8.95
N LEU A 116 -0.44 -6.17 9.00
CA LEU A 116 -0.64 -4.82 8.46
C LEU A 116 -0.37 -4.68 6.95
N ASN A 117 -0.49 -5.80 6.23
CA ASN A 117 -0.29 -5.82 4.78
C ASN A 117 -1.49 -5.22 4.07
N LEU A 118 -1.21 -4.25 3.19
CA LEU A 118 -2.24 -3.64 2.35
C LEU A 118 -2.54 -4.54 1.15
N CYS A 119 -3.82 -4.74 0.89
CA CYS A 119 -4.35 -5.43 -0.28
C CYS A 119 -5.28 -4.48 -1.05
N VAL A 120 -4.87 -4.03 -2.23
CA VAL A 120 -5.74 -3.35 -3.20
C VAL A 120 -5.89 -4.29 -4.40
N PHE A 121 -7.10 -4.76 -4.66
CA PHE A 121 -7.35 -5.86 -5.60
C PHE A 121 -8.14 -5.45 -6.84
N ASN A 122 -8.74 -4.26 -6.86
CA ASN A 122 -9.49 -3.75 -8.01
C ASN A 122 -8.90 -2.41 -8.48
N PRO A 123 -8.51 -2.29 -9.77
CA PRO A 123 -8.00 -1.03 -10.32
C PRO A 123 -8.96 0.16 -10.15
N SER A 124 -10.27 -0.06 -10.14
CA SER A 124 -11.25 1.01 -9.89
C SER A 124 -11.18 1.59 -8.47
N PHE A 125 -10.49 0.90 -7.56
CA PHE A 125 -10.27 1.32 -6.18
C PHE A 125 -9.04 2.22 -6.00
N LEU A 126 -8.37 2.60 -7.08
CA LEU A 126 -7.23 3.51 -7.04
C LEU A 126 -7.47 4.71 -7.95
N ASN A 127 -7.44 5.89 -7.36
CA ASN A 127 -7.51 7.17 -8.06
C ASN A 127 -6.20 7.93 -7.86
N ALA A 128 -5.53 8.29 -8.96
CA ALA A 128 -4.31 9.08 -8.94
C ALA A 128 -4.54 10.45 -9.57
N GLN A 129 -3.93 11.49 -9.00
CA GLN A 129 -4.01 12.85 -9.49
C GLN A 129 -2.67 13.59 -9.33
N GLU A 130 -2.32 14.43 -10.28
CA GLU A 130 -1.14 15.29 -10.17
C GLU A 130 -1.39 16.39 -9.14
N LEU A 131 -0.38 16.69 -8.33
CA LEU A 131 -0.43 17.80 -7.38
C LEU A 131 0.07 19.07 -8.05
N GLU A 132 -0.73 20.10 -7.97
CA GLU A 132 -0.42 21.43 -8.47
C GLU A 132 -0.36 22.42 -7.29
N PRO A 133 0.59 23.39 -7.27
CA PRO A 133 0.80 24.27 -6.11
C PRO A 133 -0.44 25.04 -5.64
N GLU A 134 -1.28 25.45 -6.60
CA GLU A 134 -2.45 26.29 -6.33
C GLU A 134 -3.77 25.49 -6.32
N LYS A 135 -3.66 24.15 -6.41
CA LYS A 135 -4.83 23.30 -6.57
C LYS A 135 -4.88 22.23 -5.48
N PRO A 136 -5.89 22.23 -4.63
CA PRO A 136 -6.03 21.23 -3.58
C PRO A 136 -6.27 19.85 -4.16
N ILE A 137 -5.99 18.81 -3.36
CA ILE A 137 -6.31 17.43 -3.69
C ILE A 137 -7.83 17.30 -3.88
N ASN A 138 -8.25 16.65 -4.97
CA ASN A 138 -9.64 16.41 -5.26
C ASN A 138 -10.11 15.10 -4.61
N PHE A 139 -10.94 15.21 -3.59
CA PHE A 139 -11.48 14.08 -2.83
C PHE A 139 -12.87 13.61 -3.30
N LYS A 140 -13.36 14.06 -4.47
CA LYS A 140 -14.66 13.62 -5.00
C LYS A 140 -14.73 12.12 -5.26
N CYS A 141 -13.59 11.46 -5.48
CA CYS A 141 -13.53 10.01 -5.69
C CYS A 141 -13.85 9.20 -4.43
N ILE A 142 -13.78 9.78 -3.22
CA ILE A 142 -14.06 9.04 -1.98
C ILE A 142 -15.50 8.56 -1.93
N GLN A 143 -16.47 9.40 -2.28
CA GLN A 143 -17.88 9.02 -2.26
C GLN A 143 -18.17 7.81 -3.17
N PRO A 144 -17.79 7.81 -4.46
CA PRO A 144 -17.91 6.62 -5.30
C PRO A 144 -17.16 5.39 -4.76
N LEU A 145 -15.99 5.57 -4.13
CA LEU A 145 -15.26 4.47 -3.52
C LEU A 145 -16.03 3.83 -2.36
N MET A 146 -16.72 4.64 -1.56
CA MET A 146 -17.54 4.16 -0.44
C MET A 146 -18.82 3.47 -0.89
N GLU A 147 -19.42 3.93 -2.00
CA GLU A 147 -20.68 3.41 -2.53
C GLU A 147 -20.50 2.11 -3.33
N GLN A 148 -19.29 1.82 -3.79
CA GLN A 148 -19.03 0.56 -4.47
C GLN A 148 -19.25 -0.61 -3.51
N THR A 149 -20.06 -1.58 -3.93
CA THR A 149 -20.21 -2.83 -3.19
C THR A 149 -18.83 -3.49 -3.10
N SER A 150 -18.42 -3.84 -1.90
CA SER A 150 -17.12 -4.42 -1.69
C SER A 150 -17.16 -5.90 -2.02
N ASP A 151 -16.55 -6.29 -3.12
CA ASP A 151 -16.27 -7.70 -3.45
C ASP A 151 -15.01 -8.22 -2.74
N ILE A 152 -14.48 -7.45 -1.75
CA ILE A 152 -13.25 -7.79 -1.03
C ILE A 152 -13.40 -9.13 -0.33
N LYS A 153 -14.50 -9.31 0.39
CA LYS A 153 -14.76 -10.56 1.11
C LYS A 153 -14.80 -11.73 0.15
N ASP A 154 -15.63 -11.67 -0.88
CA ASP A 154 -15.79 -12.74 -1.86
C ASP A 154 -14.48 -13.06 -2.58
N TRP A 155 -13.66 -12.04 -2.82
CA TRP A 155 -12.36 -12.22 -3.43
C TRP A 155 -11.37 -12.93 -2.49
N LEU A 156 -11.31 -12.54 -1.21
CA LEU A 156 -10.46 -13.19 -0.21
C LEU A 156 -10.92 -14.62 0.10
N ASP A 157 -12.24 -14.85 0.14
CA ASP A 157 -12.80 -16.18 0.32
C ASP A 157 -12.37 -17.10 -0.83
N ARG A 158 -12.48 -16.65 -2.09
CA ARG A 158 -11.98 -17.41 -3.27
C ARG A 158 -10.48 -17.71 -3.18
N LEU A 159 -9.65 -16.78 -2.72
CA LEU A 159 -8.22 -17.04 -2.52
C LEU A 159 -7.97 -18.08 -1.42
N SER A 160 -8.81 -18.10 -0.39
CA SER A 160 -8.70 -19.04 0.72
C SER A 160 -9.14 -20.45 0.32
N GLU A 161 -10.06 -20.58 -0.64
CA GLU A 161 -10.56 -21.84 -1.17
C GLU A 161 -9.67 -22.40 -2.30
N ALA A 162 -8.93 -21.54 -3.00
CA ALA A 162 -8.06 -21.95 -4.11
C ALA A 162 -6.81 -22.65 -3.57
N GLU A 163 -6.73 -23.96 -3.80
CA GLU A 163 -5.62 -24.81 -3.37
C GLU A 163 -4.44 -24.71 -4.34
N VAL A 164 -3.23 -24.61 -3.79
CA VAL A 164 -1.96 -24.69 -4.49
C VAL A 164 -1.26 -25.97 -4.07
N PRO A 165 -1.16 -26.98 -4.97
CA PRO A 165 -0.57 -28.26 -4.63
C PRO A 165 0.93 -28.16 -4.34
N TYR A 166 1.41 -29.00 -3.43
CA TYR A 166 2.83 -29.16 -3.12
C TYR A 166 3.41 -30.31 -3.96
N GLU A 167 3.80 -29.99 -5.19
CA GLU A 167 4.55 -30.88 -6.08
C GLU A 167 5.77 -30.14 -6.61
N GLU A 168 6.95 -30.76 -6.59
CA GLU A 168 8.20 -30.09 -6.97
C GLU A 168 8.14 -29.46 -8.36
N GLY A 169 7.53 -30.14 -9.33
CA GLY A 169 7.31 -29.61 -10.68
C GLY A 169 6.45 -28.35 -10.68
N VAL A 170 5.33 -28.37 -9.96
CA VAL A 170 4.38 -27.24 -9.84
C VAL A 170 5.02 -26.06 -9.12
N ILE A 171 5.78 -26.32 -8.05
CA ILE A 171 6.47 -25.27 -7.28
C ILE A 171 7.49 -24.53 -8.17
N ASN A 172 8.27 -25.26 -8.97
CA ASN A 172 9.25 -24.67 -9.89
C ASN A 172 8.59 -23.92 -11.05
N GLU A 173 7.49 -24.43 -11.59
CA GLU A 173 6.70 -23.76 -12.61
C GLU A 173 6.08 -22.47 -12.08
N ASN A 174 5.56 -22.49 -10.85
CA ASN A 174 5.03 -21.29 -10.18
C ASN A 174 6.11 -20.22 -10.03
N LEU A 175 7.30 -20.55 -9.54
CA LEU A 175 8.40 -19.59 -9.45
C LEU A 175 8.71 -18.97 -10.81
N GLY A 176 8.86 -19.81 -11.85
CA GLY A 176 9.12 -19.36 -13.22
C GLY A 176 8.01 -18.45 -13.76
N SER A 177 6.75 -18.75 -13.45
CA SER A 177 5.58 -17.94 -13.81
C SER A 177 5.58 -16.59 -13.08
N TRP A 178 5.81 -16.58 -11.76
CA TRP A 178 5.83 -15.36 -10.96
C TRP A 178 6.97 -14.42 -11.39
N VAL A 179 8.16 -14.95 -11.65
CA VAL A 179 9.30 -14.16 -12.15
C VAL A 179 8.97 -13.55 -13.51
N ARG A 180 8.42 -14.33 -14.45
CA ARG A 180 7.99 -13.82 -15.76
C ARG A 180 6.89 -12.77 -15.60
N GLY A 181 5.89 -13.02 -14.75
CA GLY A 181 4.83 -12.08 -14.45
C GLY A 181 5.36 -10.75 -13.92
N ALA A 182 6.31 -10.77 -12.99
CA ALA A 182 6.96 -9.57 -12.47
C ALA A 182 7.74 -8.80 -13.54
N LEU A 183 8.40 -9.50 -14.47
CA LEU A 183 9.13 -8.88 -15.57
C LEU A 183 8.22 -8.10 -16.54
N ILE A 184 7.10 -8.71 -16.93
CA ILE A 184 6.24 -8.17 -17.99
C ILE A 184 5.13 -7.27 -17.48
N SER A 185 4.66 -7.47 -16.24
CA SER A 185 3.55 -6.70 -15.68
C SER A 185 4.00 -5.30 -15.24
N SER A 186 3.16 -4.33 -15.54
CA SER A 186 3.31 -2.97 -15.04
C SER A 186 1.93 -2.34 -14.84
N TYR A 187 1.81 -1.47 -13.84
CA TYR A 187 0.62 -0.65 -13.62
C TYR A 187 0.94 0.79 -14.05
N ASP A 188 0.15 1.33 -14.96
CA ASP A 188 0.28 2.71 -15.42
C ASP A 188 -0.78 3.58 -14.75
N THR A 189 -0.33 4.50 -13.92
CA THR A 189 -1.20 5.46 -13.23
C THR A 189 -1.52 6.71 -14.07
N GLY A 190 -0.96 6.81 -15.28
CA GLY A 190 -0.94 8.07 -16.05
C GLY A 190 0.17 9.03 -15.61
N TYR A 191 0.71 8.87 -14.41
CA TYR A 191 1.78 9.70 -13.84
C TYR A 191 3.12 8.94 -13.71
N GLY A 192 3.10 7.66 -13.99
CA GLY A 192 4.27 6.79 -14.00
C GLY A 192 3.88 5.31 -14.05
N LYS A 193 4.86 4.47 -14.42
CA LYS A 193 4.69 3.02 -14.43
C LYS A 193 5.29 2.41 -13.17
N VAL A 194 4.50 1.61 -12.48
CA VAL A 194 4.92 0.82 -11.32
C VAL A 194 5.15 -0.62 -11.76
N LYS A 195 6.22 -1.22 -11.29
CA LYS A 195 6.58 -2.62 -11.50
C LYS A 195 6.90 -3.29 -10.17
N LEU A 196 6.71 -4.59 -10.12
CA LEU A 196 7.23 -5.41 -9.04
C LEU A 196 8.65 -5.89 -9.40
N ALA A 197 9.57 -5.84 -8.45
CA ALA A 197 10.90 -6.40 -8.67
C ALA A 197 10.83 -7.93 -8.77
N THR A 198 11.60 -8.53 -9.65
CA THR A 198 11.69 -9.99 -9.77
C THR A 198 12.22 -10.65 -8.50
N SER A 199 13.07 -9.94 -7.75
CA SER A 199 13.51 -10.39 -6.43
C SER A 199 12.35 -10.59 -5.46
N THR A 200 11.28 -9.80 -5.54
CA THR A 200 10.08 -9.98 -4.71
C THR A 200 9.43 -11.34 -4.97
N ALA A 201 9.36 -11.80 -6.23
CA ALA A 201 8.84 -13.14 -6.57
C ALA A 201 9.74 -14.25 -6.02
N ILE A 202 11.06 -14.08 -6.11
CA ILE A 202 12.05 -15.02 -5.58
C ILE A 202 11.97 -15.06 -4.04
N ASP A 203 11.86 -13.91 -3.40
CA ASP A 203 11.80 -13.85 -1.94
C ASP A 203 10.44 -14.38 -1.40
N ALA A 204 9.33 -14.20 -2.12
CA ALA A 204 8.06 -14.84 -1.79
C ALA A 204 8.17 -16.38 -1.88
N TYR A 205 8.82 -16.90 -2.92
CA TYR A 205 9.11 -18.32 -3.02
C TYR A 205 9.90 -18.83 -1.81
N LYS A 206 10.95 -18.12 -1.39
CA LYS A 206 11.75 -18.48 -0.21
C LYS A 206 10.93 -18.46 1.08
N LEU A 207 10.04 -17.46 1.26
CA LEU A 207 9.14 -17.41 2.42
C LEU A 207 8.20 -18.61 2.47
N LEU A 208 7.75 -19.10 1.31
CA LEU A 208 6.81 -20.21 1.20
C LEU A 208 7.47 -21.59 1.32
N TYR A 209 8.68 -21.77 0.76
CA TYR A 209 9.22 -23.11 0.54
C TYR A 209 10.64 -23.35 1.10
N GLU A 210 11.37 -22.33 1.52
CA GLU A 210 12.75 -22.46 2.00
C GLU A 210 12.94 -22.02 3.46
N LYS A 211 12.18 -21.00 3.91
CA LYS A 211 12.32 -20.43 5.25
C LYS A 211 11.27 -21.04 6.21
N ASN A 212 11.66 -22.08 6.93
CA ASN A 212 10.79 -22.81 7.84
C ASN A 212 10.35 -22.01 9.09
N ASP A 213 10.94 -20.87 9.36
CA ASP A 213 10.54 -19.90 10.39
C ASP A 213 9.57 -18.82 9.87
N SER A 214 9.26 -18.84 8.56
CA SER A 214 8.28 -17.93 7.97
C SER A 214 6.85 -18.32 8.40
N PRO A 215 5.98 -17.35 8.72
CA PRO A 215 4.57 -17.63 9.00
C PRO A 215 3.81 -18.15 7.77
N TYR A 216 4.39 -18.02 6.58
CA TYR A 216 3.83 -18.49 5.30
C TYR A 216 4.39 -19.83 4.85
N PHE A 217 5.31 -20.41 5.61
CA PHE A 217 6.00 -21.63 5.22
C PHE A 217 5.04 -22.80 4.99
N VAL A 218 5.23 -23.48 3.87
CA VAL A 218 4.44 -24.63 3.43
C VAL A 218 5.22 -25.90 3.76
N ASN A 219 4.68 -26.76 4.60
CA ASN A 219 5.32 -28.01 4.94
C ASN A 219 5.40 -28.93 3.71
N PRO A 220 6.55 -29.62 3.50
CA PRO A 220 6.72 -30.54 2.39
C PRO A 220 5.58 -31.57 2.29
N GLY A 221 5.02 -31.70 1.07
CA GLY A 221 3.94 -32.64 0.80
C GLY A 221 2.55 -32.15 1.23
N GLN A 222 2.42 -30.95 1.77
CA GLN A 222 1.14 -30.37 2.16
C GLN A 222 0.74 -29.26 1.16
N PRO A 223 -0.51 -29.25 0.66
CA PRO A 223 -0.97 -28.14 -0.18
C PRO A 223 -1.06 -26.84 0.65
N THR A 224 -1.00 -25.73 -0.04
CA THR A 224 -1.28 -24.41 0.55
C THR A 224 -2.44 -23.73 -0.17
N THR A 225 -2.86 -22.56 0.29
CA THR A 225 -3.89 -21.78 -0.39
C THR A 225 -3.27 -20.63 -1.18
N MET A 226 -3.98 -20.19 -2.22
CA MET A 226 -3.59 -18.98 -2.95
C MET A 226 -3.59 -17.76 -2.03
N PHE A 227 -4.41 -17.75 -0.98
CA PHE A 227 -4.39 -16.73 0.06
C PHE A 227 -3.05 -16.67 0.80
N ASN A 228 -2.45 -17.81 1.16
CA ASN A 228 -1.12 -17.86 1.79
C ASN A 228 -0.04 -17.34 0.84
N VAL A 229 -0.10 -17.74 -0.43
CA VAL A 229 0.81 -17.23 -1.49
C VAL A 229 0.68 -15.71 -1.62
N TYR A 230 -0.55 -15.19 -1.74
CA TYR A 230 -0.82 -13.76 -1.84
C TYR A 230 -0.27 -12.98 -0.65
N ASN A 231 -0.47 -13.50 0.58
CA ASN A 231 0.03 -12.86 1.78
C ASN A 231 1.56 -12.84 1.87
N ALA A 232 2.26 -13.87 1.41
CA ALA A 232 3.72 -13.85 1.33
C ALA A 232 4.23 -12.71 0.42
N PHE A 233 3.55 -12.44 -0.70
CA PHE A 233 3.87 -11.30 -1.57
C PHE A 233 3.53 -9.96 -0.92
N THR A 234 2.36 -9.83 -0.31
CA THR A 234 1.93 -8.55 0.30
C THR A 234 2.79 -8.19 1.52
N GLU A 235 3.30 -9.17 2.24
CA GLU A 235 4.30 -8.98 3.31
C GLU A 235 5.56 -8.31 2.75
N LEU A 236 6.11 -8.84 1.68
CA LEU A 236 7.30 -8.29 1.04
C LEU A 236 7.06 -6.90 0.45
N ILE A 237 5.87 -6.66 -0.13
CA ILE A 237 5.48 -5.34 -0.65
C ILE A 237 5.34 -4.33 0.49
N SER A 238 4.77 -4.74 1.62
CA SER A 238 4.53 -3.86 2.77
C SER A 238 5.81 -3.54 3.52
N ASN A 239 6.73 -4.51 3.63
CA ASN A 239 8.02 -4.37 4.31
C ASN A 239 9.15 -3.96 3.36
N ALA A 240 8.93 -4.02 2.03
CA ALA A 240 9.89 -3.49 1.08
C ALA A 240 10.19 -2.03 1.41
N ASP A 241 11.47 -1.72 1.29
CA ASP A 241 12.07 -0.44 1.63
C ASP A 241 11.05 0.70 1.59
N THR A 242 10.87 1.28 2.73
CA THR A 242 10.00 2.42 3.02
C THR A 242 10.13 3.59 2.01
N ARG A 243 11.09 3.53 1.09
CA ARG A 243 11.20 4.45 -0.04
C ARG A 243 10.00 4.35 -1.00
N ASP A 244 9.28 3.24 -1.00
CA ASP A 244 8.21 2.99 -1.98
C ASP A 244 6.79 3.02 -1.43
N ILE A 245 6.60 3.75 -0.33
CA ILE A 245 5.28 3.97 0.26
C ILE A 245 4.25 4.45 -0.79
N MET A 246 4.70 5.17 -1.82
CA MET A 246 3.87 5.71 -2.90
C MET A 246 3.24 4.65 -3.80
N ASN A 247 3.82 3.46 -3.88
CA ASN A 247 3.47 2.47 -4.89
C ASN A 247 2.93 1.16 -4.31
N LYS A 248 2.67 1.10 -3.00
CA LYS A 248 2.16 -0.12 -2.35
C LYS A 248 0.86 -0.61 -2.97
N ALA A 249 -0.10 0.29 -3.20
CA ALA A 249 -1.39 -0.04 -3.79
C ALA A 249 -1.26 -0.64 -5.20
N GLU A 250 -0.47 -0.01 -6.07
CA GLU A 250 -0.24 -0.50 -7.43
C GLU A 250 0.49 -1.83 -7.45
N LYS A 251 1.44 -2.03 -6.54
CA LYS A 251 2.16 -3.31 -6.45
C LYS A 251 1.24 -4.45 -6.04
N THR A 252 0.31 -4.22 -5.12
CA THR A 252 -0.68 -5.26 -4.77
C THR A 252 -1.65 -5.53 -5.92
N LEU A 253 -2.04 -4.50 -6.71
CA LEU A 253 -2.84 -4.69 -7.92
C LEU A 253 -2.11 -5.53 -8.98
N LEU A 254 -0.78 -5.40 -9.11
CA LEU A 254 0.00 -6.21 -10.04
C LEU A 254 -0.03 -7.71 -9.71
N LEU A 255 -0.25 -8.07 -8.44
CA LEU A 255 -0.32 -9.48 -8.04
C LEU A 255 -1.44 -10.24 -8.75
N ARG A 256 -2.53 -9.58 -9.13
CA ARG A 256 -3.58 -10.23 -9.95
C ARG A 256 -3.00 -10.84 -11.23
N ASN A 257 -2.15 -10.09 -11.92
CA ASN A 257 -1.54 -10.54 -13.17
C ASN A 257 -0.42 -11.56 -12.93
N ILE A 258 0.37 -11.35 -11.86
CA ILE A 258 1.53 -12.18 -11.54
C ILE A 258 1.10 -13.56 -11.04
N LEU A 259 0.04 -13.60 -10.23
CA LEU A 259 -0.50 -14.83 -9.63
C LEU A 259 -1.68 -15.41 -10.43
N HIS A 260 -2.01 -14.81 -11.59
CA HIS A 260 -3.15 -15.21 -12.44
C HIS A 260 -4.48 -15.26 -11.69
N LEU A 261 -4.72 -14.28 -10.80
CA LEU A 261 -5.95 -14.18 -10.03
C LEU A 261 -7.08 -13.60 -10.89
N SER A 262 -8.15 -14.34 -11.02
CA SER A 262 -9.36 -13.95 -11.77
C SER A 262 -10.35 -13.17 -10.89
#